data_347a09f0d050b3d1997007ca9f3e59ab
#
_entry.id   347a09f0d050b3d1997007ca9f3e59ab
#
_cell.length_a   1.000
_cell.length_b   1.000
_cell.length_c   1.000
_cell.angle_alpha   90.00
_cell.angle_beta   90.00
_cell.angle_gamma   90.00
#
_symmetry.space_group_name_H-M   'P 1'
#
loop_
_entity.id
_entity.type
_entity.pdbx_description
1 polymer ?
#
loop_
_entity_poly.entity_id
_entity_poly.type
_entity_poly.pdbx_seq_one_letter_code
_entity_poly.pdbx_strand_id
1 'polypeptide(L)'
;MKYLYVLLLTLTVNACSGQRNQKTEESNVAPPTFEMVSVPTLITDPVERAEYLVKHYWDKFDFKDTTYIHEPQVTEQALSNYIDLMNYVSPAAMSSSVKAMMKQTEQDSAMFQYFSEMMEKYLYDPNSPLRNEEMYIAVLEYLTESSSLSDVEKIR
;
A
#
# COMPACT_ATOMS: atom_id res chain seq x y z
N MET A 1 35.42 71.27 34.91
CA MET A 1 36.47 70.58 35.70
C MET A 1 35.80 69.67 36.73
N LYS A 2 36.27 68.51 36.81
CA LYS A 2 36.07 67.40 37.77
C LYS A 2 35.24 66.22 37.20
N TYR A 3 36.00 65.25 36.84
CA TYR A 3 35.61 63.92 36.43
C TYR A 3 35.07 63.13 37.63
N LEU A 4 33.90 62.54 37.46
CA LEU A 4 33.39 61.58 38.43
C LEU A 4 33.22 60.26 37.69
N TYR A 5 34.15 59.33 37.90
CA TYR A 5 34.08 57.97 37.44
C TYR A 5 33.01 57.19 38.20
N VAL A 6 31.91 56.84 37.54
CA VAL A 6 30.98 55.85 38.11
C VAL A 6 31.32 54.52 37.51
N LEU A 7 31.85 53.68 38.31
CA LEU A 7 32.20 52.29 38.03
C LEU A 7 30.90 51.49 38.00
N LEU A 8 30.37 51.21 36.79
CA LEU A 8 29.20 50.36 36.65
C LEU A 8 29.62 48.89 36.59
N LEU A 9 29.35 48.19 37.70
CA LEU A 9 29.61 46.77 37.85
C LEU A 9 28.49 46.01 37.08
N THR A 10 28.79 45.50 35.86
CA THR A 10 27.87 44.69 35.13
C THR A 10 27.93 43.24 35.61
N LEU A 11 26.89 42.83 36.35
CA LEU A 11 26.64 41.42 36.64
C LEU A 11 26.18 40.72 35.36
N THR A 12 27.03 39.90 34.77
CA THR A 12 26.63 38.99 33.70
C THR A 12 25.98 37.77 34.33
N VAL A 13 24.66 37.73 34.28
CA VAL A 13 23.89 36.53 34.62
C VAL A 13 24.00 35.56 33.40
N ASN A 14 24.85 34.55 33.55
CA ASN A 14 24.86 33.41 32.64
C ASN A 14 23.60 32.59 32.89
N ALA A 15 22.54 32.86 32.10
CA ALA A 15 21.41 31.97 31.98
C ALA A 15 21.82 30.78 31.10
N CYS A 16 22.18 29.67 31.73
CA CYS A 16 22.24 28.37 31.10
C CYS A 16 20.82 28.00 30.66
N SER A 17 20.42 28.37 29.45
CA SER A 17 19.29 27.75 28.77
C SER A 17 19.69 26.31 28.37
N GLY A 18 19.31 25.37 29.23
CA GLY A 18 19.37 23.95 28.91
C GLY A 18 18.51 23.69 27.68
N GLN A 19 19.14 23.68 26.50
CA GLN A 19 18.55 23.09 25.33
C GLN A 19 18.35 21.60 25.61
N ARG A 20 17.12 21.29 26.01
CA ARG A 20 16.63 19.89 26.01
C ARG A 20 16.58 19.45 24.57
N ASN A 21 17.67 18.86 24.07
CA ASN A 21 17.65 18.08 22.87
C ASN A 21 16.60 17.00 23.06
N GLN A 22 15.38 17.26 22.61
CA GLN A 22 14.47 16.20 22.25
C GLN A 22 15.12 15.50 21.05
N LYS A 23 15.88 14.46 21.36
CA LYS A 23 16.23 13.43 20.41
C LYS A 23 14.92 12.78 20.05
N THR A 24 14.29 13.26 18.96
CA THR A 24 13.26 12.51 18.27
C THR A 24 13.97 11.22 17.88
N GLU A 25 13.64 10.14 18.56
CA GLU A 25 13.97 8.81 18.07
C GLU A 25 13.16 8.66 16.78
N GLU A 26 13.75 9.08 15.65
CA GLU A 26 13.36 8.54 14.36
C GLU A 26 13.48 7.03 14.51
N SER A 27 12.34 6.38 14.64
CA SER A 27 12.26 4.94 14.53
C SER A 27 12.82 4.63 13.15
N ASN A 28 14.00 4.07 13.11
CA ASN A 28 14.69 3.64 11.88
C ASN A 28 14.01 2.34 11.42
N VAL A 29 12.68 2.41 11.20
CA VAL A 29 11.90 1.37 10.54
C VAL A 29 12.20 1.56 9.07
N ALA A 30 12.83 0.57 8.47
CA ALA A 30 13.03 0.55 7.03
C ALA A 30 11.66 0.76 6.34
N PRO A 31 11.59 1.56 5.26
CA PRO A 31 10.33 1.76 4.56
C PRO A 31 9.75 0.40 4.14
N PRO A 32 8.43 0.24 4.21
CA PRO A 32 7.79 -1.00 3.80
C PRO A 32 8.14 -1.31 2.33
N THR A 33 8.41 -2.56 2.04
CA THR A 33 8.73 -3.03 0.69
C THR A 33 7.80 -4.17 0.31
N PHE A 34 7.37 -4.21 -0.95
CA PHE A 34 6.63 -5.35 -1.45
C PHE A 34 7.56 -6.52 -1.71
N GLU A 35 7.31 -7.65 -1.05
CA GLU A 35 8.10 -8.87 -1.21
C GLU A 35 7.32 -9.91 -2.02
N MET A 36 7.78 -10.17 -3.24
CA MET A 36 7.20 -11.19 -4.11
C MET A 36 7.69 -12.59 -3.75
N VAL A 37 6.85 -13.60 -3.95
CA VAL A 37 7.22 -15.00 -3.79
C VAL A 37 8.16 -15.47 -4.90
N SER A 38 9.01 -16.43 -4.59
CA SER A 38 9.88 -17.07 -5.58
C SER A 38 9.16 -18.27 -6.21
N VAL A 39 9.19 -18.35 -7.53
CA VAL A 39 8.66 -19.53 -8.24
C VAL A 39 9.57 -20.71 -8.02
N PRO A 40 9.04 -21.90 -7.62
CA PRO A 40 9.82 -23.12 -7.51
C PRO A 40 10.58 -23.46 -8.80
N THR A 41 11.83 -23.86 -8.68
CA THR A 41 12.71 -24.15 -9.83
C THR A 41 12.23 -25.33 -10.69
N LEU A 42 11.38 -26.19 -10.12
CA LEU A 42 10.77 -27.32 -10.82
C LEU A 42 9.67 -26.91 -11.79
N ILE A 43 9.07 -25.74 -11.63
CA ILE A 43 8.10 -25.18 -12.55
C ILE A 43 8.88 -24.48 -13.68
N THR A 44 8.96 -25.12 -14.84
CA THR A 44 9.77 -24.63 -15.97
C THR A 44 8.93 -24.03 -17.08
N ASP A 45 7.66 -24.44 -17.22
CA ASP A 45 6.73 -23.90 -18.21
C ASP A 45 6.40 -22.43 -17.90
N PRO A 46 6.48 -21.52 -18.89
CA PRO A 46 6.24 -20.10 -18.65
C PRO A 46 4.81 -19.78 -18.18
N VAL A 47 3.79 -20.49 -18.66
CA VAL A 47 2.39 -20.28 -18.29
C VAL A 47 2.17 -20.76 -16.86
N GLU A 48 2.66 -21.95 -16.52
CA GLU A 48 2.59 -22.48 -15.15
C GLU A 48 3.32 -21.57 -14.15
N ARG A 49 4.44 -20.95 -14.55
CA ARG A 49 5.16 -19.97 -13.73
C ARG A 49 4.33 -18.72 -13.49
N ALA A 50 3.69 -18.19 -14.52
CA ALA A 50 2.81 -17.04 -14.41
C ALA A 50 1.60 -17.34 -13.51
N GLU A 51 0.95 -18.49 -13.71
CA GLU A 51 -0.18 -18.93 -12.87
C GLU A 51 0.23 -19.13 -11.41
N TYR A 52 1.43 -19.68 -11.16
CA TYR A 52 1.98 -19.78 -9.82
C TYR A 52 2.18 -18.39 -9.18
N LEU A 53 2.81 -17.46 -9.92
CA LEU A 53 3.05 -16.09 -9.43
C LEU A 53 1.74 -15.37 -9.12
N VAL A 54 0.77 -15.42 -10.03
CA VAL A 54 -0.54 -14.78 -9.85
C VAL A 54 -1.26 -15.32 -8.62
N LYS A 55 -1.25 -16.65 -8.44
CA LYS A 55 -1.89 -17.31 -7.31
C LYS A 55 -1.29 -16.92 -5.96
N HIS A 56 0.03 -16.72 -5.92
CA HIS A 56 0.80 -16.51 -4.70
C HIS A 56 1.32 -15.07 -4.57
N TYR A 57 0.87 -14.16 -5.43
CA TYR A 57 1.40 -12.80 -5.52
C TYR A 57 1.34 -12.05 -4.19
N TRP A 58 0.24 -12.19 -3.49
CA TRP A 58 -0.07 -11.45 -2.27
C TRP A 58 0.22 -12.23 -0.98
N ASP A 59 0.80 -13.44 -1.06
CA ASP A 59 1.01 -14.30 0.12
C ASP A 59 1.86 -13.67 1.22
N LYS A 60 2.74 -12.74 0.86
CA LYS A 60 3.61 -12.04 1.81
C LYS A 60 3.14 -10.63 2.17
N PHE A 61 2.03 -10.18 1.60
CA PHE A 61 1.47 -8.86 1.88
C PHE A 61 0.53 -8.93 3.09
N ASP A 62 0.80 -8.09 4.10
CA ASP A 62 -0.06 -8.02 5.29
C ASP A 62 -1.21 -7.03 5.06
N PHE A 63 -2.38 -7.54 4.69
CA PHE A 63 -3.60 -6.74 4.49
C PHE A 63 -4.16 -6.15 5.79
N LYS A 64 -3.59 -6.42 6.96
CA LYS A 64 -3.95 -5.78 8.22
C LYS A 64 -3.10 -4.53 8.51
N ASP A 65 -1.96 -4.41 7.87
CA ASP A 65 -1.10 -3.26 8.03
C ASP A 65 -1.56 -2.10 7.15
N THR A 66 -2.41 -1.25 7.72
CA THR A 66 -2.98 -0.07 7.02
C THR A 66 -1.96 1.01 6.69
N THR A 67 -0.71 0.91 7.15
CA THR A 67 0.36 1.85 6.74
C THR A 67 0.61 1.77 5.24
N TYR A 68 0.40 0.62 4.62
CA TYR A 68 0.50 0.42 3.18
C TYR A 68 -0.46 1.29 2.34
N ILE A 69 -1.58 1.75 2.89
CA ILE A 69 -2.50 2.68 2.22
C ILE A 69 -1.81 4.03 1.96
N HIS A 70 -0.84 4.40 2.80
CA HIS A 70 -0.10 5.66 2.72
C HIS A 70 1.23 5.54 1.97
N GLU A 71 1.53 4.36 1.41
CA GLU A 71 2.75 4.05 0.68
C GLU A 71 2.44 3.65 -0.78
N PRO A 72 1.92 4.59 -1.61
CA PRO A 72 1.48 4.29 -2.97
C PRO A 72 2.63 3.77 -3.85
N GLN A 73 3.87 4.21 -3.62
CA GLN A 73 5.06 3.71 -4.31
C GLN A 73 5.30 2.21 -4.06
N VAL A 74 4.72 1.63 -3.00
CA VAL A 74 4.78 0.19 -2.72
C VAL A 74 3.51 -0.49 -3.20
N THR A 75 2.36 -0.03 -2.74
CA THR A 75 1.07 -0.72 -2.92
C THR A 75 0.52 -0.55 -4.33
N GLU A 76 0.52 0.69 -4.87
CA GLU A 76 0.04 0.93 -6.24
C GLU A 76 1.00 0.31 -7.28
N GLN A 77 2.32 0.34 -7.01
CA GLN A 77 3.26 -0.32 -7.90
C GLN A 77 3.09 -1.84 -7.89
N ALA A 78 2.89 -2.44 -6.70
CA ALA A 78 2.61 -3.87 -6.60
C ALA A 78 1.32 -4.24 -7.33
N LEU A 79 0.26 -3.43 -7.17
CA LEU A 79 -1.01 -3.65 -7.86
C LEU A 79 -0.87 -3.51 -9.38
N SER A 80 -0.14 -2.51 -9.87
CA SER A 80 0.13 -2.32 -11.29
C SER A 80 0.86 -3.53 -11.89
N ASN A 81 1.90 -4.02 -11.21
CA ASN A 81 2.64 -5.21 -11.63
C ASN A 81 1.76 -6.47 -11.61
N TYR A 82 0.86 -6.57 -10.63
CA TYR A 82 -0.11 -7.66 -10.54
C TYR A 82 -1.09 -7.66 -11.71
N ILE A 83 -1.63 -6.49 -12.06
CA ILE A 83 -2.52 -6.33 -13.21
C ILE A 83 -1.80 -6.73 -14.52
N ASP A 84 -0.56 -6.28 -14.70
CA ASP A 84 0.23 -6.62 -15.88
C ASP A 84 0.46 -8.14 -15.98
N LEU A 85 0.75 -8.79 -14.86
CA LEU A 85 0.96 -10.23 -14.81
C LEU A 85 -0.28 -11.04 -15.23
N MET A 86 -1.50 -10.51 -15.04
CA MET A 86 -2.75 -11.15 -15.45
C MET A 86 -2.88 -11.36 -16.95
N ASN A 87 -2.13 -10.62 -17.76
CA ASN A 87 -2.12 -10.81 -19.23
C ASN A 87 -1.46 -12.12 -19.67
N TYR A 88 -0.80 -12.84 -18.76
CA TYR A 88 -0.02 -14.06 -19.03
C TYR A 88 -0.67 -15.32 -18.47
N VAL A 89 -1.87 -15.22 -17.93
CA VAL A 89 -2.58 -16.36 -17.31
C VAL A 89 -3.95 -16.58 -17.94
N SER A 90 -4.54 -17.74 -17.67
CA SER A 90 -5.89 -18.03 -18.12
C SER A 90 -6.94 -17.15 -17.43
N PRO A 91 -8.08 -16.83 -18.10
CA PRO A 91 -9.17 -16.06 -17.48
C PRO A 91 -9.67 -16.68 -16.15
N ALA A 92 -9.65 -18.00 -16.05
CA ALA A 92 -10.05 -18.71 -14.82
C ALA A 92 -9.03 -18.47 -13.68
N ALA A 93 -7.73 -18.52 -13.97
CA ALA A 93 -6.68 -18.23 -13.00
C ALA A 93 -6.72 -16.76 -12.58
N MET A 94 -6.91 -15.83 -13.53
CA MET A 94 -7.10 -14.40 -13.27
C MET A 94 -8.28 -14.16 -12.31
N SER A 95 -9.47 -14.62 -12.65
CA SER A 95 -10.68 -14.43 -11.83
C SER A 95 -10.51 -15.02 -10.43
N SER A 96 -9.96 -16.24 -10.34
CA SER A 96 -9.70 -16.88 -9.04
C SER A 96 -8.72 -16.08 -8.17
N SER A 97 -7.65 -15.57 -8.77
CA SER A 97 -6.64 -14.79 -8.05
C SER A 97 -7.18 -13.44 -7.59
N VAL A 98 -7.93 -12.72 -8.43
CA VAL A 98 -8.58 -11.45 -8.09
C VAL A 98 -9.52 -11.64 -6.91
N LYS A 99 -10.40 -12.64 -6.96
CA LYS A 99 -11.33 -12.95 -5.87
C LYS A 99 -10.60 -13.31 -4.58
N ALA A 100 -9.51 -14.06 -4.67
CA ALA A 100 -8.69 -14.41 -3.51
C ALA A 100 -8.01 -13.18 -2.88
N MET A 101 -7.47 -12.28 -3.70
CA MET A 101 -6.90 -11.00 -3.24
C MET A 101 -7.98 -10.15 -2.55
N MET A 102 -9.12 -9.91 -3.20
CA MET A 102 -10.22 -9.13 -2.63
C MET A 102 -10.69 -9.72 -1.29
N LYS A 103 -10.71 -11.04 -1.16
CA LYS A 103 -11.03 -11.71 0.12
C LYS A 103 -10.01 -11.39 1.21
N GLN A 104 -8.72 -11.29 0.86
CA GLN A 104 -7.69 -10.92 1.83
C GLN A 104 -7.84 -9.47 2.30
N THR A 105 -8.29 -8.55 1.44
CA THR A 105 -8.49 -7.14 1.83
C THR A 105 -9.57 -6.97 2.89
N GLU A 106 -10.56 -7.87 3.00
CA GLU A 106 -11.62 -7.81 4.01
C GLU A 106 -11.12 -7.99 5.47
N GLN A 107 -9.83 -8.27 5.68
CA GLN A 107 -9.24 -8.33 7.02
C GLN A 107 -9.24 -6.96 7.72
N ASP A 108 -9.30 -5.87 6.94
CA ASP A 108 -9.42 -4.50 7.43
C ASP A 108 -10.31 -3.69 6.48
N SER A 109 -11.25 -2.90 7.03
CA SER A 109 -12.22 -2.16 6.22
C SER A 109 -11.60 -1.03 5.40
N ALA A 110 -10.56 -0.36 5.91
CA ALA A 110 -9.87 0.69 5.17
C ALA A 110 -9.05 0.09 4.02
N MET A 111 -8.43 -1.07 4.25
CA MET A 111 -7.72 -1.82 3.22
C MET A 111 -8.67 -2.32 2.13
N PHE A 112 -9.84 -2.85 2.51
CA PHE A 112 -10.88 -3.27 1.56
C PHE A 112 -11.35 -2.12 0.68
N GLN A 113 -11.66 -0.98 1.28
CA GLN A 113 -12.07 0.21 0.54
C GLN A 113 -10.95 0.69 -0.39
N TYR A 114 -9.72 0.80 0.11
CA TYR A 114 -8.56 1.25 -0.67
C TYR A 114 -8.32 0.38 -1.90
N PHE A 115 -8.30 -0.94 -1.75
CA PHE A 115 -8.09 -1.85 -2.88
C PHE A 115 -9.27 -1.83 -3.86
N SER A 116 -10.52 -1.71 -3.38
CA SER A 116 -11.69 -1.57 -4.24
C SER A 116 -11.61 -0.32 -5.12
N GLU A 117 -11.25 0.83 -4.54
CA GLU A 117 -11.05 2.09 -5.26
C GLU A 117 -9.87 2.01 -6.24
N MET A 118 -8.77 1.34 -5.87
CA MET A 118 -7.63 1.16 -6.76
C MET A 118 -7.97 0.24 -7.94
N MET A 119 -8.70 -0.83 -7.71
CA MET A 119 -9.15 -1.72 -8.80
C MET A 119 -10.07 -0.98 -9.77
N GLU A 120 -10.99 -0.16 -9.29
CA GLU A 120 -11.83 0.71 -10.14
C GLU A 120 -10.96 1.69 -10.94
N LYS A 121 -10.09 2.44 -10.25
CA LYS A 121 -9.18 3.43 -10.85
C LYS A 121 -8.32 2.84 -11.98
N TYR A 122 -7.77 1.65 -11.76
CA TYR A 122 -6.84 1.05 -12.73
C TYR A 122 -7.53 0.25 -13.82
N LEU A 123 -8.62 -0.45 -13.50
CA LEU A 123 -9.24 -1.39 -14.45
C LEU A 123 -10.42 -0.81 -15.21
N TYR A 124 -11.10 0.21 -14.67
CA TYR A 124 -12.33 0.74 -15.24
C TYR A 124 -12.22 2.18 -15.77
N ASP A 125 -11.39 3.05 -15.17
CA ASP A 125 -11.22 4.43 -15.66
C ASP A 125 -10.84 4.43 -17.15
N PRO A 126 -11.58 5.16 -18.01
CA PRO A 126 -11.31 5.23 -19.45
C PRO A 126 -9.91 5.73 -19.80
N ASN A 127 -9.28 6.50 -18.91
CA ASN A 127 -7.94 7.05 -19.12
C ASN A 127 -6.84 6.14 -18.54
N SER A 128 -7.19 5.04 -17.90
CA SER A 128 -6.21 4.13 -17.33
C SER A 128 -5.47 3.34 -18.42
N PRO A 129 -4.14 3.35 -18.46
CA PRO A 129 -3.38 2.50 -19.37
C PRO A 129 -3.46 1.02 -19.02
N LEU A 130 -3.95 0.69 -17.82
CA LEU A 130 -4.11 -0.69 -17.32
C LEU A 130 -5.56 -1.16 -17.40
N ARG A 131 -6.44 -0.43 -18.12
CA ARG A 131 -7.84 -0.80 -18.24
C ARG A 131 -8.01 -2.24 -18.73
N ASN A 132 -8.75 -3.02 -17.93
CA ASN A 132 -9.04 -4.43 -18.22
C ASN A 132 -10.43 -4.80 -17.68
N GLU A 133 -11.43 -4.79 -18.56
CA GLU A 133 -12.82 -4.99 -18.18
C GLU A 133 -13.08 -6.44 -17.71
N GLU A 134 -12.41 -7.44 -18.27
CA GLU A 134 -12.56 -8.83 -17.83
C GLU A 134 -12.08 -9.02 -16.38
N MET A 135 -10.96 -8.42 -16.04
CA MET A 135 -10.46 -8.43 -14.67
C MET A 135 -11.39 -7.65 -13.74
N TYR A 136 -11.94 -6.51 -14.20
CA TYR A 136 -12.86 -5.71 -13.40
C TYR A 136 -14.19 -6.43 -13.16
N ILE A 137 -14.68 -7.22 -14.10
CA ILE A 137 -15.85 -8.09 -13.90
C ILE A 137 -15.62 -9.05 -12.72
N ALA A 138 -14.43 -9.65 -12.60
CA ALA A 138 -14.12 -10.53 -11.48
C ALA A 138 -14.14 -9.77 -10.13
N VAL A 139 -13.72 -8.49 -10.11
CA VAL A 139 -13.86 -7.62 -8.94
C VAL A 139 -15.33 -7.37 -8.60
N LEU A 140 -16.13 -6.98 -9.58
CA LEU A 140 -17.57 -6.70 -9.40
C LEU A 140 -18.34 -7.93 -8.92
N GLU A 141 -18.05 -9.10 -9.48
CA GLU A 141 -18.63 -10.37 -9.01
C GLU A 141 -18.32 -10.59 -7.53
N TYR A 142 -17.05 -10.40 -7.14
CA TYR A 142 -16.67 -10.52 -5.74
C TYR A 142 -17.41 -9.50 -4.85
N LEU A 143 -17.41 -8.22 -5.23
CA LEU A 143 -18.06 -7.16 -4.47
C LEU A 143 -19.58 -7.41 -4.29
N THR A 144 -20.23 -7.93 -5.34
CA THR A 144 -21.68 -8.26 -5.30
C THR A 144 -21.97 -9.39 -4.29
N GLU A 145 -21.08 -10.37 -4.18
CA GLU A 145 -21.21 -11.52 -3.29
C GLU A 145 -20.71 -11.24 -1.86
N SER A 146 -19.86 -10.22 -1.68
CA SER A 146 -19.23 -9.91 -0.40
C SER A 146 -20.28 -9.54 0.67
N SER A 147 -20.10 -10.08 1.86
CA SER A 147 -20.86 -9.69 3.05
C SER A 147 -20.33 -8.41 3.73
N SER A 148 -19.19 -7.91 3.27
CA SER A 148 -18.56 -6.69 3.80
C SER A 148 -19.21 -5.41 3.29
N LEU A 149 -20.04 -5.52 2.23
CA LEU A 149 -20.82 -4.42 1.67
C LEU A 149 -22.30 -4.59 1.99
N SER A 150 -22.96 -3.48 2.32
CA SER A 150 -24.42 -3.41 2.42
C SER A 150 -25.05 -3.47 1.03
N ASP A 151 -26.35 -3.82 0.97
CA ASP A 151 -27.07 -3.88 -0.32
C ASP A 151 -27.07 -2.53 -1.06
N VAL A 152 -26.99 -1.41 -0.34
CA VAL A 152 -26.91 -0.07 -0.95
C VAL A 152 -25.55 0.19 -1.59
N GLU A 153 -24.48 -0.31 -1.00
CA GLU A 153 -23.12 -0.17 -1.54
C GLU A 153 -22.89 -1.06 -2.77
N LYS A 154 -23.57 -2.20 -2.85
CA LYS A 154 -23.51 -3.13 -4.00
C LYS A 154 -24.22 -2.60 -5.26
N ILE A 155 -25.06 -1.57 -5.14
CA ILE A 155 -25.87 -1.01 -6.25
C ILE A 155 -25.17 0.21 -6.89
N ARG A 156 -24.10 0.70 -6.28
CA ARG A 156 -23.33 1.85 -6.80
C ARG A 156 -22.30 1.43 -7.82
#